data_baa2e469382a6d13c488a1ee0714afa0
#
_entry.id   baa2e469382a6d13c488a1ee0714afa0
#
_cell.length_a   1.000
_cell.length_b   1.000
_cell.length_c   1.000
_cell.angle_alpha   90.00
_cell.angle_beta   90.00
_cell.angle_gamma   90.00
#
_symmetry.space_group_name_H-M   'P 1'
#
loop_
_entity.id
_entity.type
_entity.pdbx_description
1 polymer ?
#
loop_
_entity_poly.entity_id
_entity_poly.type
_entity_poly.pdbx_seq_one_letter_code
_entity_poly.pdbx_strand_id
1 'polypeptide(L)'
;MLRELVFFILFTQVTAGSWGKLCAGNPTNNVRGIDSYGSGAYGAPRGSRKHLGVDVVCSDGSTVYAPFRGTLVRRANPYRNNNAINNGVLLEGSGYCVKIFYISPDRYSGSVSKGERIGTLLNMQSVYPGITSHVHIQMCDTSTNPTSYL
;
A
#
# COMPACT_ATOMS: atom_id res chain seq x y z
N MET A 1 -40.23 -34.87 16.12
CA MET A 1 -40.03 -33.62 15.34
C MET A 1 -38.52 -33.38 15.25
N LEU A 2 -37.94 -33.64 14.09
CA LEU A 2 -36.56 -33.24 13.79
C LEU A 2 -36.56 -31.76 13.46
N ARG A 3 -35.88 -30.94 14.28
CA ARG A 3 -35.55 -29.58 13.92
C ARG A 3 -34.31 -29.65 13.03
N GLU A 4 -34.45 -29.40 11.75
CA GLU A 4 -33.32 -29.19 10.86
C GLU A 4 -32.60 -27.91 11.28
N LEU A 5 -31.34 -28.05 11.73
CA LEU A 5 -30.43 -26.91 11.91
C LEU A 5 -29.96 -26.48 10.53
N VAL A 6 -30.49 -25.35 10.05
CA VAL A 6 -29.99 -24.73 8.82
C VAL A 6 -28.72 -23.96 9.22
N PHE A 7 -27.55 -24.48 8.82
CA PHE A 7 -26.30 -23.75 8.90
C PHE A 7 -26.24 -22.75 7.77
N PHE A 8 -26.37 -21.46 8.08
CA PHE A 8 -26.00 -20.42 7.15
C PHE A 8 -24.48 -20.30 7.15
N ILE A 9 -23.84 -20.83 6.09
CA ILE A 9 -22.45 -20.53 5.79
C ILE A 9 -22.43 -19.12 5.22
N LEU A 10 -22.03 -18.15 6.05
CA LEU A 10 -21.72 -16.81 5.61
C LEU A 10 -20.42 -16.88 4.81
N PHE A 11 -20.53 -16.95 3.48
CA PHE A 11 -19.40 -16.62 2.62
C PHE A 11 -19.20 -15.11 2.69
N THR A 12 -18.21 -14.67 3.47
CA THR A 12 -17.68 -13.32 3.29
C THR A 12 -16.99 -13.30 1.94
N GLN A 13 -17.68 -12.81 0.92
CA GLN A 13 -17.02 -12.49 -0.33
C GLN A 13 -16.02 -11.39 -0.05
N VAL A 14 -14.71 -11.69 -0.25
CA VAL A 14 -13.69 -10.66 -0.33
C VAL A 14 -13.96 -9.91 -1.63
N THR A 15 -14.70 -8.80 -1.54
CA THR A 15 -14.94 -7.93 -2.68
C THR A 15 -13.68 -7.15 -3.00
N ALA A 16 -13.44 -6.83 -4.28
CA ALA A 16 -12.44 -5.87 -4.70
C ALA A 16 -12.59 -4.58 -3.88
N GLY A 17 -11.49 -3.97 -3.43
CA GLY A 17 -11.52 -2.80 -2.57
C GLY A 17 -11.69 -3.10 -1.08
N SER A 18 -11.26 -4.28 -0.63
CA SER A 18 -11.31 -4.69 0.78
C SER A 18 -10.37 -3.91 1.69
N TRP A 19 -9.32 -3.29 1.16
CA TRP A 19 -8.41 -2.42 1.90
C TRP A 19 -9.03 -1.03 2.11
N GLY A 20 -8.70 -0.40 3.24
CA GLY A 20 -9.04 0.99 3.49
C GLY A 20 -8.19 1.95 2.65
N LYS A 21 -8.52 3.23 2.68
CA LYS A 21 -7.73 4.25 1.99
C LYS A 21 -6.31 4.30 2.53
N LEU A 22 -5.35 4.42 1.63
CA LEU A 22 -3.93 4.53 1.97
C LEU A 22 -3.51 5.98 2.26
N CYS A 23 -4.10 6.95 1.58
CA CYS A 23 -3.68 8.35 1.63
C CYS A 23 -4.84 9.29 1.91
N ALA A 24 -4.61 10.27 2.78
CA ALA A 24 -5.52 11.38 2.95
C ALA A 24 -5.71 12.12 1.61
N GLY A 25 -6.96 12.43 1.26
CA GLY A 25 -7.30 13.07 -0.01
C GLY A 25 -7.49 12.11 -1.20
N ASN A 26 -7.25 10.80 -1.02
CA ASN A 26 -7.52 9.79 -2.04
C ASN A 26 -8.39 8.65 -1.48
N PRO A 27 -9.68 8.89 -1.25
CA PRO A 27 -10.55 7.95 -0.52
C PRO A 27 -10.83 6.66 -1.26
N THR A 28 -10.63 6.61 -2.58
CA THR A 28 -10.91 5.45 -3.44
C THR A 28 -9.64 4.75 -3.91
N ASN A 29 -8.48 5.09 -3.35
CA ASN A 29 -7.18 4.51 -3.72
C ASN A 29 -6.90 4.59 -5.23
N ASN A 30 -7.15 5.74 -5.85
CA ASN A 30 -6.86 5.95 -7.27
C ASN A 30 -5.39 5.69 -7.55
N VAL A 31 -5.14 4.83 -8.53
CA VAL A 31 -3.80 4.45 -8.97
C VAL A 31 -3.19 5.57 -9.80
N ARG A 32 -1.90 5.82 -9.59
CA ARG A 32 -1.12 6.76 -10.40
C ARG A 32 -1.18 6.35 -11.87
N GLY A 33 -1.57 7.29 -12.74
CA GLY A 33 -1.56 7.12 -14.19
C GLY A 33 -0.15 7.22 -14.78
N ILE A 34 -0.07 7.53 -16.07
CA ILE A 34 1.20 7.69 -16.79
C ILE A 34 1.67 9.13 -16.64
N ASP A 35 2.93 9.31 -16.22
CA ASP A 35 3.66 10.57 -16.28
C ASP A 35 5.04 10.37 -16.94
N SER A 36 5.92 11.36 -16.89
CA SER A 36 7.26 11.25 -17.49
C SER A 36 8.16 10.17 -16.88
N TYR A 37 7.77 9.66 -15.70
CA TYR A 37 8.48 8.58 -14.99
C TYR A 37 7.83 7.20 -15.20
N GLY A 38 6.79 7.11 -16.01
CA GLY A 38 6.07 5.88 -16.33
C GLY A 38 4.71 5.76 -15.66
N SER A 39 4.12 4.57 -15.75
CA SER A 39 2.83 4.24 -15.14
C SER A 39 2.99 3.74 -13.71
N GLY A 40 2.03 4.04 -12.84
CA GLY A 40 1.95 3.49 -11.48
C GLY A 40 1.31 2.11 -11.38
N ALA A 41 0.88 1.53 -12.50
CA ALA A 41 0.23 0.22 -12.51
C ALA A 41 1.21 -0.91 -12.16
N TYR A 42 0.69 -1.96 -11.52
CA TYR A 42 1.44 -3.20 -11.33
C TYR A 42 1.90 -3.77 -12.66
N GLY A 43 3.14 -4.22 -12.72
CA GLY A 43 3.73 -4.81 -13.93
C GLY A 43 4.13 -3.78 -15.00
N ALA A 44 3.98 -2.49 -14.76
CA ALA A 44 4.41 -1.45 -15.68
C ALA A 44 5.93 -1.53 -15.95
N PRO A 45 6.39 -1.18 -17.17
CA PRO A 45 7.82 -1.22 -17.48
C PRO A 45 8.64 -0.27 -16.59
N ARG A 46 9.79 -0.78 -16.12
CA ARG A 46 10.80 -0.03 -15.36
C ARG A 46 12.18 -0.38 -15.93
N GLY A 47 12.51 0.14 -17.14
CA GLY A 47 13.69 -0.30 -17.87
C GLY A 47 13.61 -1.79 -18.19
N SER A 48 14.62 -2.57 -17.76
CA SER A 48 14.66 -4.04 -17.91
C SER A 48 13.80 -4.80 -16.89
N ARG A 49 13.20 -4.10 -15.92
CA ARG A 49 12.39 -4.67 -14.83
C ARG A 49 10.93 -4.30 -14.99
N LYS A 50 10.08 -4.92 -14.19
CA LYS A 50 8.66 -4.59 -14.05
C LYS A 50 8.39 -3.95 -12.68
N HIS A 51 7.40 -3.10 -12.62
CA HIS A 51 6.89 -2.53 -11.38
C HIS A 51 6.29 -3.64 -10.51
N LEU A 52 6.84 -3.84 -9.31
CA LEU A 52 6.50 -4.97 -8.44
C LEU A 52 5.33 -4.70 -7.48
N GLY A 53 4.78 -3.53 -7.52
CA GLY A 53 3.64 -3.10 -6.72
C GLY A 53 2.76 -2.14 -7.50
N VAL A 54 1.94 -1.41 -6.80
CA VAL A 54 1.05 -0.40 -7.36
C VAL A 54 1.26 0.93 -6.63
N ASP A 55 1.21 2.02 -7.38
CA ASP A 55 1.34 3.37 -6.87
C ASP A 55 -0.03 4.01 -6.69
N VAL A 56 -0.35 4.39 -5.47
CA VAL A 56 -1.60 5.05 -5.11
C VAL A 56 -1.33 6.55 -4.93
N VAL A 57 -2.05 7.38 -5.67
CA VAL A 57 -1.86 8.83 -5.66
C VAL A 57 -1.90 9.37 -4.24
N CYS A 58 -0.89 10.15 -3.87
CA CYS A 58 -0.73 10.72 -2.54
C CYS A 58 0.15 11.96 -2.63
N SER A 59 -0.34 13.09 -2.15
CA SER A 59 0.45 14.32 -2.15
C SER A 59 1.54 14.28 -1.08
N ASP A 60 2.69 14.90 -1.37
CA ASP A 60 3.80 15.02 -0.42
C ASP A 60 3.32 15.57 0.92
N GLY A 61 3.76 14.96 2.02
CA GLY A 61 3.38 15.34 3.38
C GLY A 61 2.01 14.86 3.85
N SER A 62 1.21 14.22 2.99
CA SER A 62 -0.11 13.70 3.36
C SER A 62 -0.01 12.53 4.34
N THR A 63 -1.01 12.42 5.21
CA THR A 63 -1.13 11.27 6.12
C THR A 63 -1.37 9.99 5.34
N VAL A 64 -0.64 8.95 5.70
CA VAL A 64 -0.79 7.59 5.18
C VAL A 64 -1.36 6.69 6.27
N TYR A 65 -2.30 5.84 5.90
CA TYR A 65 -3.06 4.98 6.81
C TYR A 65 -2.79 3.50 6.56
N ALA A 66 -2.95 2.69 7.61
CA ALA A 66 -2.92 1.23 7.48
C ALA A 66 -4.12 0.75 6.65
N PRO A 67 -3.89 0.01 5.56
CA PRO A 67 -4.98 -0.47 4.69
C PRO A 67 -5.79 -1.58 5.33
N PHE A 68 -5.25 -2.28 6.31
CA PHE A 68 -5.88 -3.35 7.05
C PHE A 68 -5.29 -3.46 8.47
N ARG A 69 -6.03 -4.13 9.33
CA ARG A 69 -5.56 -4.43 10.69
C ARG A 69 -4.39 -5.42 10.65
N GLY A 70 -3.33 -5.11 11.37
CA GLY A 70 -2.16 -5.97 11.43
C GLY A 70 -1.10 -5.49 12.39
N THR A 71 0.14 -5.91 12.11
CA THR A 71 1.32 -5.59 12.90
C THR A 71 2.38 -5.00 11.99
N LEU A 72 2.90 -3.83 12.35
CA LEU A 72 4.12 -3.30 11.77
C LEU A 72 5.28 -4.17 12.27
N VAL A 73 6.07 -4.69 11.35
CA VAL A 73 7.12 -5.67 11.66
C VAL A 73 8.49 -5.03 11.74
N ARG A 74 8.83 -4.22 10.73
CA ARG A 74 10.14 -3.60 10.60
C ARG A 74 10.15 -2.54 9.52
N ARG A 75 11.25 -1.77 9.49
CA ARG A 75 11.56 -0.88 8.37
C ARG A 75 11.72 -1.68 7.07
N ALA A 76 11.24 -1.11 5.97
CA ALA A 76 11.41 -1.62 4.63
C ALA A 76 11.80 -0.49 3.69
N ASN A 77 12.99 -0.58 3.09
CA ASN A 77 13.50 0.45 2.19
C ASN A 77 13.32 0.04 0.73
N PRO A 78 12.78 0.93 -0.14
CA PRO A 78 12.63 0.62 -1.56
C PRO A 78 13.95 0.56 -2.33
N TYR A 79 14.98 1.27 -1.87
CA TYR A 79 16.25 1.41 -2.55
C TYR A 79 17.42 0.95 -1.69
N ARG A 80 18.60 0.77 -2.33
CA ARG A 80 19.89 0.49 -1.67
C ARG A 80 20.76 1.74 -1.52
N ASN A 81 20.16 2.94 -1.62
CA ASN A 81 20.84 4.22 -1.50
C ASN A 81 20.18 5.09 -0.43
N ASN A 82 20.77 6.24 -0.13
CA ASN A 82 20.29 7.17 0.90
C ASN A 82 19.52 8.36 0.31
N ASN A 83 18.70 8.15 -0.73
CA ASN A 83 17.87 9.26 -1.20
C ASN A 83 16.77 9.64 -0.19
N ALA A 84 16.19 10.81 -0.39
CA ALA A 84 15.26 11.40 0.59
C ALA A 84 13.94 10.63 0.77
N ILE A 85 13.61 9.70 -0.13
CA ILE A 85 12.38 8.91 -0.07
C ILE A 85 12.63 7.42 0.20
N ASN A 86 13.86 7.05 0.57
CA ASN A 86 14.23 5.66 0.84
C ASN A 86 13.79 5.23 2.23
N ASN A 87 12.48 5.11 2.43
CA ASN A 87 11.90 4.68 3.70
C ASN A 87 10.55 4.00 3.46
N GLY A 88 10.13 3.22 4.42
CA GLY A 88 8.87 2.50 4.42
C GLY A 88 8.79 1.48 5.54
N VAL A 89 7.73 0.70 5.53
CA VAL A 89 7.44 -0.27 6.59
C VAL A 89 6.82 -1.55 6.03
N LEU A 90 7.11 -2.67 6.67
CA LEU A 90 6.47 -3.96 6.43
C LEU A 90 5.30 -4.12 7.38
N LEU A 91 4.12 -4.42 6.83
CA LEU A 91 2.87 -4.64 7.55
C LEU A 91 2.32 -6.04 7.26
N GLU A 92 2.04 -6.81 8.30
CA GLU A 92 1.44 -8.14 8.22
C GLU A 92 0.15 -8.22 9.03
N GLY A 93 -0.86 -8.87 8.51
CA GLY A 93 -2.12 -9.14 9.20
C GLY A 93 -3.28 -9.34 8.25
N SER A 94 -4.42 -9.71 8.77
CA SER A 94 -5.66 -9.91 7.99
C SER A 94 -5.49 -10.83 6.76
N GLY A 95 -4.50 -11.72 6.78
CA GLY A 95 -4.16 -12.60 5.66
C GLY A 95 -3.24 -11.97 4.61
N TYR A 96 -2.70 -10.78 4.85
CA TYR A 96 -1.84 -10.04 3.93
C TYR A 96 -0.45 -9.79 4.50
N CYS A 97 0.53 -9.68 3.62
CA CYS A 97 1.87 -9.19 3.91
C CYS A 97 2.23 -8.17 2.83
N VAL A 98 2.48 -6.92 3.24
CA VAL A 98 2.81 -5.84 2.32
C VAL A 98 4.01 -5.02 2.77
N LYS A 99 4.68 -4.39 1.80
CA LYS A 99 5.62 -3.31 2.05
C LYS A 99 5.02 -2.01 1.52
N ILE A 100 5.06 -0.98 2.32
CA ILE A 100 4.54 0.35 2.03
C ILE A 100 5.72 1.31 1.98
N PHE A 101 5.99 1.90 0.81
CA PHE A 101 7.20 2.70 0.54
C PHE A 101 6.90 4.18 0.35
N TYR A 102 7.93 4.99 0.49
CA TYR A 102 7.98 6.44 0.33
C TYR A 102 7.30 7.19 1.46
N ILE A 103 7.21 6.55 2.62
CA ILE A 103 6.63 7.16 3.81
C ILE A 103 7.68 7.33 4.92
N SER A 104 7.45 8.32 5.78
CA SER A 104 8.09 8.43 7.08
C SER A 104 7.16 7.80 8.10
N PRO A 105 7.41 6.56 8.53
CA PRO A 105 6.54 5.92 9.51
C PRO A 105 6.64 6.60 10.87
N ASP A 106 5.50 6.70 11.60
CA ASP A 106 5.49 7.17 12.98
C ASP A 106 6.21 6.18 13.91
N ARG A 107 6.19 4.90 13.56
CA ARG A 107 6.89 3.79 14.21
C ARG A 107 7.07 2.62 13.25
N TYR A 108 7.99 1.72 13.56
CA TYR A 108 8.33 0.57 12.71
C TYR A 108 7.85 -0.77 13.24
N SER A 109 7.19 -0.79 14.39
CA SER A 109 6.73 -2.02 15.05
C SER A 109 5.44 -1.78 15.83
N GLY A 110 4.72 -2.86 16.10
CA GLY A 110 3.53 -2.87 16.92
C GLY A 110 2.23 -2.96 16.13
N SER A 111 1.14 -3.16 16.87
CA SER A 111 -0.20 -3.37 16.31
C SER A 111 -0.77 -2.07 15.74
N VAL A 112 -1.50 -2.20 14.63
CA VAL A 112 -2.26 -1.12 14.02
C VAL A 112 -3.66 -1.58 13.66
N SER A 113 -4.61 -0.68 13.77
CA SER A 113 -5.99 -0.88 13.29
C SER A 113 -6.09 -0.46 11.83
N LYS A 114 -7.05 -1.04 11.08
CA LYS A 114 -7.42 -0.55 9.75
C LYS A 114 -7.81 0.92 9.82
N GLY A 115 -7.22 1.76 8.97
CA GLY A 115 -7.47 3.21 8.95
C GLY A 115 -6.67 4.02 9.98
N GLU A 116 -5.86 3.38 10.81
CA GLU A 116 -4.96 4.09 11.72
C GLU A 116 -3.85 4.78 10.92
N ARG A 117 -3.50 6.01 11.32
CA ARG A 117 -2.34 6.72 10.77
C ARG A 117 -1.08 5.92 11.04
N ILE A 118 -0.25 5.71 10.02
CA ILE A 118 1.04 5.03 10.15
C ILE A 118 2.23 5.92 9.80
N GLY A 119 2.01 7.07 9.19
CA GLY A 119 3.07 8.00 8.82
C GLY A 119 2.61 9.08 7.86
N THR A 120 3.57 9.71 7.19
CA THR A 120 3.34 10.73 6.16
C THR A 120 4.14 10.42 4.91
N LEU A 121 3.62 10.85 3.75
CA LEU A 121 4.34 10.71 2.50
C LEU A 121 5.56 11.61 2.49
N LEU A 122 6.70 11.04 2.11
CA LEU A 122 7.95 11.77 1.95
C LEU A 122 7.90 12.70 0.74
N ASN A 123 8.81 13.68 0.68
CA ASN A 123 8.87 14.66 -0.39
C ASN A 123 9.41 14.02 -1.69
N MET A 124 8.52 13.43 -2.47
CA MET A 124 8.89 12.80 -3.75
C MET A 124 9.36 13.81 -4.78
N GLN A 125 8.84 15.03 -4.76
CA GLN A 125 9.23 16.07 -5.71
C GLN A 125 10.71 16.45 -5.59
N SER A 126 11.32 16.27 -4.41
CA SER A 126 12.75 16.53 -4.22
C SER A 126 13.66 15.51 -4.92
N VAL A 127 13.16 14.31 -5.19
CA VAL A 127 13.90 13.22 -5.86
C VAL A 127 13.50 13.08 -7.32
N TYR A 128 12.21 13.19 -7.61
CA TYR A 128 11.62 13.05 -8.94
C TYR A 128 10.75 14.26 -9.27
N PRO A 129 11.35 15.41 -9.62
CA PRO A 129 10.57 16.62 -9.93
C PRO A 129 9.54 16.37 -11.03
N GLY A 130 8.29 16.75 -10.80
CA GLY A 130 7.20 16.60 -11.75
C GLY A 130 6.50 15.23 -11.75
N ILE A 131 6.98 14.26 -10.97
CA ILE A 131 6.28 12.98 -10.81
C ILE A 131 4.91 13.21 -10.16
N THR A 132 3.93 12.37 -10.47
CA THR A 132 2.72 12.28 -9.64
C THR A 132 3.09 11.60 -8.33
N SER A 133 3.15 12.38 -7.24
CA SER A 133 3.50 11.86 -5.92
C SER A 133 2.53 10.77 -5.47
N HIS A 134 3.05 9.73 -4.85
CA HIS A 134 2.30 8.52 -4.54
C HIS A 134 2.92 7.73 -3.40
N VAL A 135 2.11 6.94 -2.73
CA VAL A 135 2.55 5.85 -1.88
C VAL A 135 2.61 4.57 -2.71
N HIS A 136 3.71 3.83 -2.58
CA HIS A 136 3.87 2.54 -3.25
C HIS A 136 3.52 1.42 -2.28
N ILE A 137 2.68 0.49 -2.72
CA ILE A 137 2.37 -0.72 -1.95
C ILE A 137 2.62 -1.97 -2.81
N GLN A 138 3.34 -2.91 -2.24
CA GLN A 138 3.61 -4.21 -2.88
C GLN A 138 3.38 -5.35 -1.91
N MET A 139 2.96 -6.50 -2.43
CA MET A 139 2.89 -7.72 -1.64
C MET A 139 4.29 -8.20 -1.30
N CYS A 140 4.46 -8.88 -0.17
CA CYS A 140 5.72 -9.55 0.17
C CYS A 140 6.12 -10.59 -0.90
N ASP A 141 5.14 -11.31 -1.43
CA ASP A 141 5.27 -12.07 -2.66
C ASP A 141 4.96 -11.18 -3.86
N THR A 142 5.98 -10.64 -4.49
CA THR A 142 5.87 -9.67 -5.59
C THR A 142 5.29 -10.22 -6.88
N SER A 143 5.08 -11.54 -6.98
CA SER A 143 4.31 -12.16 -8.08
C SER A 143 2.81 -11.93 -7.96
N THR A 144 2.34 -11.47 -6.80
CA THR A 144 0.93 -11.16 -6.55
C THR A 144 0.66 -9.68 -6.81
N ASN A 145 -0.34 -9.41 -7.67
CA ASN A 145 -0.82 -8.06 -7.98
C ASN A 145 -1.76 -7.56 -6.86
N PRO A 146 -1.43 -6.47 -6.16
CA PRO A 146 -2.27 -5.98 -5.06
C PRO A 146 -3.49 -5.17 -5.50
N THR A 147 -3.62 -4.82 -6.77
CA THR A 147 -4.60 -3.83 -7.28
C THR A 147 -6.05 -4.19 -6.95
N SER A 148 -6.39 -5.48 -6.95
CA SER A 148 -7.76 -5.93 -6.66
C SER A 148 -8.22 -5.69 -5.23
N TYR A 149 -7.30 -5.39 -4.32
CA TYR A 149 -7.61 -5.10 -2.91
C TYR A 149 -7.83 -3.62 -2.62
N LEU A 150 -7.47 -2.73 -3.54
CA LEU A 150 -7.58 -1.28 -3.39
C LEU A 150 -9.02 -0.77 -3.32
#